data_8851db737ef996fd4bc85c66da6b7335
#
_entry.id   8851db737ef996fd4bc85c66da6b7335
#
_cell.length_a   1.000
_cell.length_b   1.000
_cell.length_c   1.000
_cell.angle_alpha   90.00
_cell.angle_beta   90.00
_cell.angle_gamma   90.00
#
_symmetry.space_group_name_H-M   'P 1'
#
loop_
_entity.id
_entity.type
_entity.pdbx_description
1 polymer ?
#
loop_
_entity_poly.entity_id
_entity_poly.type
_entity_poly.pdbx_seq_one_letter_code
_entity_poly.pdbx_strand_id
1 'polypeptide(L)'
;MSVDYSKMTDVNQIHDSAILEHFRNGIGHKTLVISPSYPYMFVGIIKELIGDTVMIDVETTHFAQLENREWYIHIHNIEVFYIERPGAPKIPKLEDY
;
A
#
# COMPACT_ATOMS: atom_id res chain seq x y z
N MET A 1 -33.98 -14.91 -5.00
CA MET A 1 -33.12 -14.08 -5.87
C MET A 1 -31.70 -14.59 -5.81
N SER A 2 -31.17 -15.00 -6.94
CA SER A 2 -29.81 -15.53 -6.97
C SER A 2 -28.79 -14.38 -6.95
N VAL A 3 -27.74 -14.57 -6.17
CA VAL A 3 -26.61 -13.63 -6.15
C VAL A 3 -25.73 -13.95 -7.34
N ASP A 4 -25.42 -12.94 -8.13
CA ASP A 4 -24.51 -13.10 -9.25
C ASP A 4 -23.06 -12.92 -8.77
N TYR A 5 -22.44 -14.02 -8.47
CA TYR A 5 -21.05 -14.03 -7.96
C TYR A 5 -20.05 -13.55 -9.01
N SER A 6 -20.36 -13.69 -10.29
CA SER A 6 -19.45 -13.20 -11.33
C SER A 6 -19.38 -11.68 -11.33
N LYS A 7 -20.47 -10.98 -11.07
CA LYS A 7 -20.47 -9.53 -10.92
C LYS A 7 -19.68 -9.07 -9.70
N MET A 8 -19.77 -9.80 -8.60
CA MET A 8 -19.00 -9.49 -7.40
C MET A 8 -17.51 -9.66 -7.67
N THR A 9 -17.13 -10.72 -8.39
CA THR A 9 -15.74 -10.95 -8.77
C THR A 9 -15.23 -9.83 -9.69
N ASP A 10 -16.04 -9.41 -10.64
CA ASP A 10 -15.68 -8.33 -11.57
C ASP A 10 -15.48 -7.01 -10.83
N VAL A 11 -16.34 -6.70 -9.86
CA VAL A 11 -16.20 -5.49 -9.03
C VAL A 11 -14.90 -5.54 -8.22
N ASN A 12 -14.56 -6.68 -7.64
CA ASN A 12 -13.32 -6.84 -6.89
C ASN A 12 -12.10 -6.68 -7.82
N GLN A 13 -12.14 -7.24 -9.02
CA GLN A 13 -11.06 -7.09 -9.99
C GLN A 13 -10.85 -5.64 -10.38
N ILE A 14 -11.93 -4.90 -10.60
CA ILE A 14 -11.86 -3.48 -10.93
C ILE A 14 -11.24 -2.70 -9.76
N HIS A 15 -11.65 -2.99 -8.54
CA HIS A 15 -11.13 -2.36 -7.35
C HIS A 15 -9.63 -2.62 -7.18
N ASP A 16 -9.22 -3.88 -7.32
CA ASP A 16 -7.82 -4.27 -7.22
C ASP A 16 -6.98 -3.63 -8.31
N SER A 17 -7.49 -3.58 -9.53
CA SER A 17 -6.80 -2.93 -10.66
C SER A 17 -6.61 -1.44 -10.42
N ALA A 18 -7.60 -0.77 -9.81
CA ALA A 18 -7.50 0.64 -9.49
C ALA A 18 -6.42 0.89 -8.43
N ILE A 19 -6.35 0.06 -7.40
CA ILE A 19 -5.32 0.16 -6.36
C ILE A 19 -3.94 -0.07 -6.97
N LEU A 20 -3.78 -1.11 -7.77
CA LEU A 20 -2.52 -1.41 -8.45
C LEU A 20 -2.07 -0.25 -9.33
N GLU A 21 -3.00 0.39 -10.03
CA GLU A 21 -2.67 1.53 -10.88
C GLU A 21 -2.15 2.71 -10.06
N HIS A 22 -2.76 2.98 -8.90
CA HIS A 22 -2.26 4.00 -8.00
C HIS A 22 -0.84 3.74 -7.56
N PHE A 23 -0.52 2.50 -7.19
CA PHE A 23 0.84 2.14 -6.77
C PHE A 23 1.81 2.15 -7.94
N ARG A 24 1.37 1.74 -9.13
CA ARG A 24 2.23 1.79 -10.33
C ARG A 24 2.63 3.22 -10.63
N ASN A 25 1.68 4.14 -10.60
CA ASN A 25 1.94 5.56 -10.83
C ASN A 25 2.72 6.20 -9.68
N GLY A 26 2.75 5.54 -8.54
CA GLY A 26 3.45 6.02 -7.35
C GLY A 26 4.86 5.46 -7.17
N ILE A 27 5.35 4.65 -8.10
CA ILE A 27 6.71 4.09 -7.98
C ILE A 27 7.72 5.23 -7.88
N GLY A 28 8.62 5.14 -6.89
CA GLY A 28 9.58 6.16 -6.58
C GLY A 28 9.08 7.22 -5.60
N HIS A 29 7.81 7.20 -5.27
CA HIS A 29 7.20 8.14 -4.33
C HIS A 29 7.03 7.51 -2.95
N LYS A 30 7.02 8.38 -1.94
CA LYS A 30 6.78 7.96 -0.56
C LYS A 30 5.31 7.61 -0.36
N THR A 31 5.05 6.54 0.38
CA THR A 31 3.70 6.08 0.67
C THR A 31 3.53 5.78 2.15
N LEU A 32 2.32 5.99 2.63
CA LEU A 32 1.85 5.50 3.92
C LEU A 32 0.84 4.39 3.63
N VAL A 33 1.05 3.23 4.21
CA VAL A 33 0.14 2.08 4.07
C VAL A 33 -0.27 1.61 5.45
N ILE A 34 -1.57 1.41 5.63
CA ILE A 34 -2.13 0.85 6.86
C ILE A 34 -2.75 -0.50 6.51
N SER A 35 -2.37 -1.50 7.29
CA SER A 35 -2.80 -2.89 7.12
C SER A 35 -3.54 -3.33 8.37
N PRO A 36 -4.56 -4.20 8.25
CA PRO A 36 -5.21 -4.78 9.42
C PRO A 36 -4.34 -5.80 10.17
N SER A 37 -3.24 -6.23 9.53
CA SER A 37 -2.32 -7.21 10.09
C SER A 37 -1.01 -6.56 10.52
N TYR A 38 -0.36 -7.17 11.51
CA TYR A 38 0.97 -6.79 11.96
C TYR A 38 1.93 -6.66 10.76
N PRO A 39 2.76 -5.62 10.66
CA PRO A 39 3.01 -4.54 11.65
C PRO A 39 2.10 -3.32 11.54
N TYR A 40 0.98 -3.39 10.89
CA TYR A 40 -0.11 -2.43 10.81
C TYR A 40 0.16 -1.16 10.02
N MET A 41 1.36 -0.62 10.06
CA MET A 41 1.69 0.63 9.39
C MET A 41 3.06 0.55 8.73
N PHE A 42 3.13 1.03 7.48
CA PHE A 42 4.38 1.16 6.74
C PHE A 42 4.48 2.56 6.15
N VAL A 43 5.64 3.17 6.28
CA VAL A 43 5.98 4.38 5.54
C VAL A 43 7.28 4.11 4.80
N GLY A 44 7.29 4.31 3.50
CA GLY A 44 8.47 4.04 2.71
C GLY A 44 8.28 4.43 1.25
N ILE A 45 9.24 4.04 0.43
CA ILE A 45 9.25 4.34 -1.00
C ILE A 45 8.75 3.12 -1.77
N ILE A 46 7.80 3.34 -2.66
CA ILE A 46 7.32 2.28 -3.55
C ILE A 46 8.41 1.98 -4.57
N LYS A 47 8.86 0.74 -4.62
CA LYS A 47 9.94 0.34 -5.53
C LYS A 47 9.43 -0.36 -6.76
N GLU A 48 8.46 -1.25 -6.62
CA GLU A 48 8.09 -2.16 -7.68
C GLU A 48 6.73 -2.79 -7.42
N LEU A 49 6.07 -3.24 -8.46
CA LEU A 49 4.88 -4.08 -8.39
C LEU A 49 5.19 -5.42 -8.99
N ILE A 50 4.82 -6.48 -8.28
CA ILE A 50 4.99 -7.86 -8.75
C ILE A 50 3.63 -8.54 -8.62
N GLY A 51 2.89 -8.65 -9.73
CA GLY A 51 1.52 -9.15 -9.69
C GLY A 51 0.65 -8.30 -8.77
N ASP A 52 0.08 -8.91 -7.75
CA ASP A 52 -0.78 -8.25 -6.76
C ASP A 52 0.00 -7.75 -5.54
N THR A 53 1.32 -7.72 -5.64
CA THR A 53 2.19 -7.40 -4.51
C THR A 53 2.95 -6.11 -4.77
N VAL A 54 2.97 -5.23 -3.77
CA VAL A 54 3.71 -3.98 -3.80
C VAL A 54 4.97 -4.17 -2.98
N MET A 55 6.12 -3.86 -3.58
CA MET A 55 7.39 -3.85 -2.85
C MET A 55 7.68 -2.44 -2.38
N ILE A 56 7.85 -2.29 -1.06
CA ILE A 56 8.10 -1.00 -0.42
C ILE A 56 9.41 -1.09 0.36
N ASP A 57 10.28 -0.10 0.13
CA ASP A 57 11.48 0.08 0.95
C ASP A 57 11.06 0.86 2.19
N VAL A 58 10.85 0.14 3.27
CA VAL A 58 10.22 0.69 4.48
C VAL A 58 11.22 1.52 5.28
N GLU A 59 10.85 2.78 5.50
CA GLU A 59 11.63 3.71 6.33
C GLU A 59 11.14 3.69 7.77
N THR A 60 9.81 3.61 7.96
CA THR A 60 9.19 3.73 9.28
C THR A 60 8.05 2.72 9.40
N THR A 61 8.00 2.04 10.53
CA THR A 61 6.88 1.21 10.94
C THR A 61 6.78 1.29 12.47
N HIS A 62 5.81 0.59 13.06
CA HIS A 62 5.65 0.55 14.52
C HIS A 62 6.84 -0.11 15.23
N PHE A 63 7.64 -0.87 14.50
CA PHE A 63 8.73 -1.67 15.08
C PHE A 63 10.03 -1.34 14.36
N ALA A 64 10.96 -0.74 15.08
CA ALA A 64 12.26 -0.31 14.52
C ALA A 64 13.03 -1.45 13.86
N GLN A 65 12.87 -2.67 14.35
CA GLN A 65 13.55 -3.84 13.80
C GLN A 65 13.12 -4.16 12.37
N LEU A 66 11.97 -3.64 11.94
CA LEU A 66 11.39 -3.90 10.62
C LEU A 66 11.67 -2.77 9.64
N GLU A 67 12.35 -1.72 10.09
CA GLU A 67 12.69 -0.58 9.26
C GLU A 67 13.92 -0.86 8.40
N ASN A 68 14.12 -0.03 7.37
CA ASN A 68 15.24 -0.11 6.44
C ASN A 68 15.32 -1.47 5.73
N ARG A 69 14.16 -2.06 5.45
CA ARG A 69 14.04 -3.33 4.75
C ARG A 69 12.99 -3.22 3.66
N GLU A 70 13.10 -4.08 2.67
CA GLU A 70 12.09 -4.22 1.64
C GLU A 70 10.98 -5.15 2.14
N TRP A 71 9.74 -4.67 2.01
CA TRP A 71 8.57 -5.45 2.38
C TRP A 71 7.70 -5.68 1.16
N TYR A 72 7.18 -6.89 1.07
CA TYR A 72 6.26 -7.28 0.00
C TYR A 72 4.86 -7.35 0.61
N ILE A 73 3.98 -6.46 0.16
CA ILE A 73 2.64 -6.32 0.72
C ILE A 73 1.63 -6.64 -0.36
N HIS A 74 0.77 -7.63 -0.12
CA HIS A 74 -0.34 -7.90 -1.01
C HIS A 74 -1.36 -6.78 -0.93
N ILE A 75 -1.88 -6.35 -2.08
CA ILE A 75 -2.85 -5.27 -2.12
C ILE A 75 -4.11 -5.57 -1.29
N HIS A 76 -4.45 -6.85 -1.15
CA HIS A 76 -5.60 -7.27 -0.33
C HIS A 76 -5.40 -7.00 1.16
N ASN A 77 -4.17 -6.81 1.60
CA ASN A 77 -3.83 -6.48 2.98
C ASN A 77 -3.69 -4.98 3.21
N ILE A 78 -3.96 -4.18 2.20
CA ILE A 78 -3.91 -2.73 2.31
C ILE A 78 -5.32 -2.22 2.61
N GLU A 79 -5.50 -1.66 3.80
CA GLU A 79 -6.78 -1.11 4.21
C GLU A 79 -6.89 0.37 3.85
N VAL A 80 -5.82 1.12 4.12
CA VAL A 80 -5.74 2.55 3.80
C VAL A 80 -4.35 2.83 3.25
N PHE A 81 -4.28 3.70 2.25
CA PHE A 81 -2.98 4.14 1.74
C PHE A 81 -3.04 5.60 1.31
N TYR A 82 -1.87 6.23 1.35
CA TYR A 82 -1.66 7.58 0.83
C TYR A 82 -0.31 7.59 0.12
N ILE A 83 -0.29 8.15 -1.08
CA ILE A 83 0.94 8.26 -1.87
C ILE A 83 1.24 9.73 -2.08
N GLU A 84 2.45 10.16 -1.69
CA GLU A 84 2.88 11.54 -1.91
C GLU A 84 3.00 11.82 -3.40
N ARG A 85 2.58 13.02 -3.78
CA ARG A 85 2.68 13.50 -5.17
C ARG A 85 3.08 14.96 -5.13
N PRO A 86 3.70 15.49 -6.21
CA PRO A 86 4.01 16.92 -6.28
C PRO A 86 2.76 17.76 -6.06
N GLY A 87 2.85 18.74 -5.15
CA GLY A 87 1.73 19.61 -4.82
C GLY A 87 0.75 19.05 -3.79
N ALA A 88 0.90 17.79 -3.38
CA ALA A 88 0.08 17.18 -2.34
C ALA A 88 0.78 17.27 -0.97
N PRO A 89 0.01 17.14 0.12
CA PRO A 89 0.60 17.11 1.46
C PRO A 89 1.63 16.01 1.60
N LYS A 90 2.72 16.28 2.31
CA LYS A 90 3.75 15.30 2.58
C LYS A 90 3.40 14.47 3.79
N ILE A 91 3.82 13.21 3.76
CA ILE A 91 3.70 12.33 4.92
C ILE A 91 4.65 12.84 6.00
N PRO A 92 4.13 13.14 7.21
CA PRO A 92 5.00 13.63 8.28
C PRO A 92 5.93 12.54 8.78
N LYS A 93 7.03 12.95 9.40
CA LYS A 93 7.91 12.00 10.08
C LYS A 93 7.20 11.51 11.34
N LEU A 94 7.08 10.20 11.47
CA LEU A 94 6.40 9.57 12.60
C LEU A 94 7.43 9.07 13.61
N GLU A 95 8.34 9.96 14.02
CA GLU A 95 9.43 9.60 14.93
C GLU A 95 9.05 9.73 16.40
N ASP A 96 8.06 10.54 16.69
CA ASP A 96 7.67 10.88 18.06
C ASP A 96 6.36 10.19 18.41
N TYR A 97 6.45 9.08 19.03
CA TYR A 97 5.31 8.35 19.56
C TYR A 97 5.17 8.61 21.06
#